data_162b5b22a17fb3aed56dec6553072747
#
_entry.id   162b5b22a17fb3aed56dec6553072747
#
_cell.length_a   1.000
_cell.length_b   1.000
_cell.length_c   1.000
_cell.angle_alpha   90.00
_cell.angle_beta   90.00
_cell.angle_gamma   90.00
#
_symmetry.space_group_name_H-M   'P 1'
#
loop_
_entity.id
_entity.type
_entity.pdbx_description
1 polymer ?
#
loop_
_entity_poly.entity_id
_entity_poly.type
_entity_poly.pdbx_seq_one_letter_code
_entity_poly.pdbx_strand_id
1 'polypeptide(L)'
;MDILILPSCGSFMHLFLSFMFIRIVFFFTFILSILSLNGQDPLSILQKAEKVSQQIPSYSEIEIISERPRYSRKIKLRNWSLNNNYSIVEISSPKRDSGMVYMKTGKKLFTYSPKTDRIIKLPSSMLAQGWMGTDAQFDNILGAASLSKDFNHELKLPVDVNNESCHFIRCVPLPETAVAHDHIDAFINKQNGTISRLEVYNKKGALIQQIDFLEYKIIDGIQLPVSLKFSAKKGTQNTELKILSWKKKPGLKQAFFTESTMKNLGP
;
A
#
# COMPACT_ATOMS: atom_id res chain seq x y z
N MET A 1 -28.06 60.72 64.99
CA MET A 1 -29.22 60.29 64.11
C MET A 1 -28.53 59.88 62.79
N ASP A 2 -28.02 58.64 62.79
CA ASP A 2 -27.21 58.14 61.67
C ASP A 2 -28.11 57.43 60.71
N ILE A 3 -28.12 57.85 59.48
CA ILE A 3 -28.91 57.23 58.41
C ILE A 3 -28.03 56.14 57.76
N LEU A 4 -28.38 54.92 58.03
CA LEU A 4 -27.81 53.74 57.35
C LEU A 4 -28.26 53.67 55.88
N ILE A 5 -27.38 53.91 54.94
CA ILE A 5 -27.63 53.75 53.51
C ILE A 5 -27.36 52.27 53.17
N LEU A 6 -28.41 51.52 52.89
CA LEU A 6 -28.32 50.15 52.39
C LEU A 6 -27.79 50.17 50.92
N PRO A 7 -26.83 49.32 50.55
CA PRO A 7 -26.40 49.23 49.15
C PRO A 7 -27.49 48.65 48.29
N SER A 8 -27.74 49.23 47.13
CA SER A 8 -28.78 48.85 46.18
C SER A 8 -28.55 47.41 45.62
N CYS A 9 -29.63 46.63 45.65
CA CYS A 9 -29.70 45.25 45.21
C CYS A 9 -29.39 45.01 43.72
N GLY A 10 -29.18 46.09 42.94
CA GLY A 10 -28.87 46.00 41.49
C GLY A 10 -27.47 45.56 41.11
N SER A 11 -26.48 45.83 41.95
CA SER A 11 -25.08 45.51 41.62
C SER A 11 -24.72 44.02 41.69
N PHE A 12 -25.38 43.27 42.55
CA PHE A 12 -25.14 41.82 42.72
C PHE A 12 -25.70 41.01 41.55
N MET A 13 -26.79 41.43 40.96
CA MET A 13 -27.45 40.73 39.84
C MET A 13 -26.63 40.85 38.53
N HIS A 14 -26.02 42.02 38.30
CA HIS A 14 -25.14 42.20 37.13
C HIS A 14 -23.85 41.38 37.23
N LEU A 15 -23.30 41.19 38.43
CA LEU A 15 -22.12 40.35 38.63
C LEU A 15 -22.42 38.87 38.40
N PHE A 16 -23.57 38.39 38.84
CA PHE A 16 -23.98 36.99 38.66
C PHE A 16 -24.30 36.67 37.18
N LEU A 17 -24.96 37.56 36.45
CA LEU A 17 -25.20 37.39 35.02
C LEU A 17 -23.88 37.38 34.21
N SER A 18 -22.92 38.25 34.58
CA SER A 18 -21.61 38.30 33.90
C SER A 18 -20.80 37.02 34.10
N PHE A 19 -20.79 36.41 35.30
CA PHE A 19 -20.13 35.13 35.56
C PHE A 19 -20.82 33.94 34.84
N MET A 20 -22.13 33.98 34.70
CA MET A 20 -22.89 32.97 33.98
C MET A 20 -22.63 33.05 32.47
N PHE A 21 -22.53 34.25 31.89
CA PHE A 21 -22.20 34.47 30.49
C PHE A 21 -20.77 34.02 30.17
N ILE A 22 -19.80 34.29 31.02
CA ILE A 22 -18.41 33.84 30.85
C ILE A 22 -18.31 32.31 30.87
N ARG A 23 -19.05 31.61 31.75
CA ARG A 23 -19.09 30.15 31.78
C ARG A 23 -19.74 29.56 30.56
N ILE A 24 -20.81 30.16 30.04
CA ILE A 24 -21.48 29.67 28.80
C ILE A 24 -20.56 29.90 27.59
N VAL A 25 -19.86 31.02 27.49
CA VAL A 25 -18.91 31.29 26.41
C VAL A 25 -17.73 30.28 26.47
N PHE A 26 -17.18 30.00 27.65
CA PHE A 26 -16.11 28.99 27.80
C PHE A 26 -16.58 27.59 27.47
N PHE A 27 -17.83 27.24 27.82
CA PHE A 27 -18.41 25.93 27.48
C PHE A 27 -18.67 25.80 25.98
N PHE A 28 -19.11 26.88 25.32
CA PHE A 28 -19.33 26.91 23.87
C PHE A 28 -18.01 26.89 23.09
N THR A 29 -16.96 27.56 23.54
CA THR A 29 -15.63 27.52 22.92
C THR A 29 -14.97 26.16 23.11
N PHE A 30 -15.19 25.49 24.25
CA PHE A 30 -14.72 24.14 24.49
C PHE A 30 -15.46 23.10 23.61
N ILE A 31 -16.76 23.24 23.39
CA ILE A 31 -17.55 22.39 22.46
C ILE A 31 -17.10 22.65 21.00
N LEU A 32 -16.85 23.88 20.62
CA LEU A 32 -16.39 24.20 19.26
C LEU A 32 -14.98 23.63 18.97
N SER A 33 -14.11 23.54 19.98
CA SER A 33 -12.79 22.92 19.83
C SER A 33 -12.83 21.39 19.65
N ILE A 34 -13.89 20.74 20.14
CA ILE A 34 -14.11 19.29 19.96
C ILE A 34 -14.67 18.97 18.56
N LEU A 35 -15.40 19.89 17.93
CA LEU A 35 -15.96 19.74 16.58
C LEU A 35 -14.92 19.92 15.46
N SER A 36 -13.71 20.36 15.77
CA SER A 36 -12.61 20.50 14.80
C SER A 36 -11.73 19.25 14.66
N LEU A 37 -12.14 18.09 15.16
CA LEU A 37 -11.55 16.82 14.73
C LEU A 37 -12.03 16.54 13.30
N ASN A 38 -11.45 17.24 12.33
CA ASN A 38 -11.42 16.78 10.95
C ASN A 38 -10.63 15.47 10.92
N GLY A 39 -11.28 14.39 11.27
CA GLY A 39 -10.75 13.04 11.11
C GLY A 39 -10.44 12.87 9.63
N GLN A 40 -9.15 12.87 9.29
CA GLN A 40 -8.75 12.60 7.90
C GLN A 40 -9.31 11.23 7.53
N ASP A 41 -10.09 11.17 6.48
CA ASP A 41 -10.67 9.93 5.98
C ASP A 41 -9.54 9.00 5.50
N PRO A 42 -9.35 7.81 6.12
CA PRO A 42 -8.30 6.88 5.77
C PRO A 42 -8.39 6.43 4.32
N LEU A 43 -9.60 6.34 3.76
CA LEU A 43 -9.81 6.01 2.35
C LEU A 43 -9.20 7.06 1.43
N SER A 44 -9.40 8.34 1.73
CA SER A 44 -8.84 9.42 0.91
C SER A 44 -7.31 9.45 0.94
N ILE A 45 -6.70 9.14 2.09
CA ILE A 45 -5.24 9.04 2.24
C ILE A 45 -4.70 7.88 1.38
N LEU A 46 -5.31 6.70 1.47
CA LEU A 46 -4.91 5.53 0.70
C LEU A 46 -5.11 5.73 -0.80
N GLN A 47 -6.23 6.31 -1.21
CA GLN A 47 -6.48 6.61 -2.62
C GLN A 47 -5.42 7.54 -3.22
N LYS A 48 -4.98 8.56 -2.47
CA LYS A 48 -3.89 9.44 -2.90
C LYS A 48 -2.57 8.68 -3.02
N ALA A 49 -2.24 7.86 -2.03
CA ALA A 49 -1.01 7.09 -1.99
C ALA A 49 -0.93 6.03 -3.12
N GLU A 50 -2.06 5.39 -3.47
CA GLU A 50 -2.14 4.39 -4.52
C GLU A 50 -2.36 4.96 -5.93
N LYS A 51 -2.98 6.14 -6.06
CA LYS A 51 -3.45 6.72 -7.34
C LYS A 51 -2.35 6.79 -8.39
N VAL A 52 -1.13 6.83 -7.97
CA VAL A 52 0.02 7.20 -8.80
C VAL A 52 0.59 6.02 -9.59
N SER A 53 0.50 4.77 -9.11
CA SER A 53 1.22 3.66 -9.76
C SER A 53 0.36 2.53 -10.31
N GLN A 54 -0.82 2.30 -9.76
CA GLN A 54 -1.55 1.05 -9.97
C GLN A 54 -2.57 1.03 -11.13
N GLN A 55 -2.84 2.17 -11.77
CA GLN A 55 -3.91 2.28 -12.79
C GLN A 55 -3.43 2.75 -14.15
N ILE A 56 -2.12 2.86 -14.35
CA ILE A 56 -1.55 3.35 -15.60
C ILE A 56 -1.04 2.18 -16.40
N PRO A 57 -1.58 1.95 -17.61
CA PRO A 57 -1.04 0.95 -18.52
C PRO A 57 0.45 1.20 -18.76
N SER A 58 1.29 0.23 -18.43
CA SER A 58 2.73 0.43 -18.38
C SER A 58 3.53 -0.80 -18.79
N TYR A 59 4.77 -0.55 -19.14
CA TYR A 59 5.84 -1.53 -19.28
C TYR A 59 6.97 -1.15 -18.33
N SER A 60 7.55 -2.13 -17.67
CA SER A 60 8.71 -1.91 -16.80
C SER A 60 9.72 -3.06 -16.91
N GLU A 61 10.98 -2.72 -16.71
CA GLU A 61 12.07 -3.66 -16.49
C GLU A 61 12.45 -3.62 -15.01
N ILE A 62 12.48 -4.78 -14.40
CA ILE A 62 12.63 -4.92 -12.96
C ILE A 62 13.79 -5.88 -12.68
N GLU A 63 14.58 -5.54 -11.68
CA GLU A 63 15.62 -6.40 -11.12
C GLU A 63 15.24 -6.76 -9.68
N ILE A 64 15.30 -8.04 -9.36
CA ILE A 64 15.07 -8.56 -8.01
C ILE A 64 16.36 -9.21 -7.53
N ILE A 65 16.86 -8.76 -6.38
CA ILE A 65 18.06 -9.29 -5.74
C ILE A 65 17.62 -9.89 -4.40
N SER A 66 17.85 -11.18 -4.23
CA SER A 66 17.52 -11.90 -2.99
C SER A 66 18.80 -12.36 -2.33
N GLU A 67 19.12 -11.77 -1.18
CA GLU A 67 20.28 -12.10 -0.39
C GLU A 67 19.95 -13.21 0.62
N ARG A 68 20.77 -14.24 0.63
CA ARG A 68 20.68 -15.39 1.55
C ARG A 68 22.05 -15.65 2.18
N PRO A 69 22.14 -16.28 3.34
CA PRO A 69 23.44 -16.52 4.01
C PRO A 69 24.48 -17.26 3.17
N ARG A 70 24.03 -18.07 2.20
CA ARG A 70 24.92 -18.94 1.40
C ARG A 70 24.93 -18.60 -0.09
N TYR A 71 24.05 -17.74 -0.58
CA TYR A 71 23.96 -17.37 -2.00
C TYR A 71 23.18 -16.06 -2.19
N SER A 72 23.49 -15.38 -3.27
CA SER A 72 22.69 -14.27 -3.79
C SER A 72 22.02 -14.72 -5.09
N ARG A 73 20.78 -14.34 -5.29
CA ARG A 73 20.03 -14.59 -6.52
C ARG A 73 19.58 -13.29 -7.14
N LYS A 74 19.93 -13.11 -8.40
CA LYS A 74 19.51 -11.96 -9.20
C LYS A 74 18.57 -12.44 -10.30
N ILE A 75 17.39 -11.82 -10.38
CA ILE A 75 16.36 -12.10 -11.38
C ILE A 75 16.06 -10.78 -12.11
N LYS A 76 16.08 -10.81 -13.44
CA LYS A 76 15.57 -9.71 -14.26
C LYS A 76 14.31 -10.13 -14.95
N LEU A 77 13.35 -9.21 -15.02
CA LEU A 77 12.06 -9.47 -15.62
C LEU A 77 11.55 -8.26 -16.39
N ARG A 78 10.68 -8.50 -17.35
CA ARG A 78 9.89 -7.52 -18.08
C ARG A 78 8.45 -7.66 -17.65
N ASN A 79 7.81 -6.54 -17.32
CA ASN A 79 6.43 -6.51 -16.83
C ASN A 79 5.56 -5.60 -17.71
N TRP A 80 4.43 -6.11 -18.14
CA TRP A 80 3.34 -5.37 -18.78
C TRP A 80 2.16 -5.37 -17.82
N SER A 81 1.72 -4.21 -17.39
CA SER A 81 0.60 -4.04 -16.47
C SER A 81 -0.43 -3.08 -17.04
N LEU A 82 -1.69 -3.49 -17.07
CA LEU A 82 -2.81 -2.64 -17.43
C LEU A 82 -3.39 -1.98 -16.17
N ASN A 83 -3.51 -2.76 -15.10
CA ASN A 83 -3.98 -2.38 -13.78
C ASN A 83 -3.75 -3.57 -12.82
N ASN A 84 -4.28 -3.51 -11.59
CA ASN A 84 -4.13 -4.59 -10.61
C ASN A 84 -4.69 -5.95 -11.04
N ASN A 85 -5.55 -6.00 -12.06
CA ASN A 85 -6.20 -7.23 -12.52
C ASN A 85 -5.51 -7.87 -13.74
N TYR A 86 -4.70 -7.13 -14.47
CA TYR A 86 -4.08 -7.62 -15.69
C TYR A 86 -2.60 -7.29 -15.69
N SER A 87 -1.79 -8.32 -15.59
CA SER A 87 -0.33 -8.23 -15.61
C SER A 87 0.27 -9.46 -16.28
N ILE A 88 1.31 -9.25 -17.09
CA ILE A 88 2.19 -10.30 -17.61
C ILE A 88 3.62 -9.97 -17.22
N VAL A 89 4.30 -10.95 -16.65
CA VAL A 89 5.71 -10.88 -16.29
C VAL A 89 6.45 -11.97 -17.02
N GLU A 90 7.50 -11.60 -17.76
CA GLU A 90 8.41 -12.52 -18.42
C GLU A 90 9.79 -12.42 -17.76
N ILE A 91 10.39 -13.58 -17.47
CA ILE A 91 11.73 -13.66 -16.88
C ILE A 91 12.77 -13.59 -18.00
N SER A 92 13.62 -12.56 -17.98
CA SER A 92 14.71 -12.38 -18.93
C SER A 92 16.07 -12.92 -18.42
N SER A 93 16.24 -13.08 -17.10
CA SER A 93 17.45 -13.62 -16.46
C SER A 93 17.10 -14.23 -15.10
N PRO A 94 17.78 -15.29 -14.65
CA PRO A 94 18.92 -15.99 -15.23
C PRO A 94 18.52 -16.90 -16.39
N LYS A 95 19.50 -17.33 -17.22
CA LYS A 95 19.28 -18.17 -18.41
C LYS A 95 18.47 -19.44 -18.12
N ARG A 96 18.63 -20.02 -16.93
CA ARG A 96 17.90 -21.23 -16.52
C ARG A 96 16.38 -21.04 -16.53
N ASP A 97 15.91 -19.85 -16.14
CA ASP A 97 14.52 -19.50 -15.94
C ASP A 97 14.00 -18.53 -17.02
N SER A 98 14.87 -18.11 -17.96
CA SER A 98 14.55 -17.19 -19.05
C SER A 98 13.43 -17.72 -19.93
N GLY A 99 12.51 -16.84 -20.32
CA GLY A 99 11.34 -17.14 -21.12
C GLY A 99 10.16 -17.73 -20.33
N MET A 100 10.31 -18.02 -19.03
CA MET A 100 9.14 -18.29 -18.19
C MET A 100 8.27 -17.05 -18.10
N VAL A 101 6.96 -17.26 -18.29
CA VAL A 101 5.98 -16.16 -18.24
C VAL A 101 4.94 -16.47 -17.19
N TYR A 102 4.59 -15.44 -16.40
CA TYR A 102 3.48 -15.46 -15.47
C TYR A 102 2.43 -14.43 -15.91
N MET A 103 1.16 -14.79 -15.83
CA MET A 103 0.06 -13.90 -16.19
C MET A 103 -1.03 -13.94 -15.13
N LYS A 104 -1.47 -12.75 -14.72
CA LYS A 104 -2.66 -12.54 -13.90
C LYS A 104 -3.77 -11.92 -14.76
N THR A 105 -4.95 -12.52 -14.73
CA THR A 105 -6.17 -11.98 -15.35
C THR A 105 -7.31 -12.07 -14.34
N GLY A 106 -7.65 -10.94 -13.70
CA GLY A 106 -8.55 -10.93 -12.56
C GLY A 106 -8.02 -11.79 -11.40
N LYS A 107 -8.79 -12.80 -11.00
CA LYS A 107 -8.41 -13.77 -9.96
C LYS A 107 -7.67 -14.99 -10.51
N LYS A 108 -7.47 -15.10 -11.84
CA LYS A 108 -6.82 -16.25 -12.45
C LYS A 108 -5.33 -15.99 -12.60
N LEU A 109 -4.53 -17.01 -12.28
CA LEU A 109 -3.08 -17.00 -12.40
C LEU A 109 -2.63 -18.12 -13.34
N PHE A 110 -1.73 -17.80 -14.26
CA PHE A 110 -1.17 -18.74 -15.23
C PHE A 110 0.35 -18.67 -15.23
N THR A 111 1.00 -19.78 -15.54
CA THR A 111 2.42 -19.81 -15.87
C THR A 111 2.65 -20.53 -17.18
N TYR A 112 3.59 -20.05 -17.97
CA TYR A 112 4.09 -20.70 -19.18
C TYR A 112 5.55 -21.08 -19.00
N SER A 113 5.89 -22.28 -19.39
CA SER A 113 7.27 -22.77 -19.42
C SER A 113 7.68 -23.08 -20.86
N PRO A 114 8.66 -22.37 -21.44
CA PRO A 114 9.12 -22.63 -22.80
C PRO A 114 9.78 -24.01 -22.94
N LYS A 115 10.37 -24.55 -21.87
CA LYS A 115 11.00 -25.88 -21.89
C LYS A 115 10.04 -27.02 -22.17
N THR A 116 8.78 -26.86 -21.77
CA THR A 116 7.76 -27.88 -21.93
C THR A 116 6.64 -27.45 -22.89
N ASP A 117 6.69 -26.24 -23.40
CA ASP A 117 5.63 -25.55 -24.17
C ASP A 117 4.24 -25.69 -23.51
N ARG A 118 4.17 -25.59 -22.19
CA ARG A 118 2.93 -25.77 -21.44
C ARG A 118 2.55 -24.51 -20.69
N ILE A 119 1.25 -24.22 -20.77
CA ILE A 119 0.59 -23.22 -19.91
C ILE A 119 -0.17 -23.98 -18.83
N ILE A 120 0.06 -23.59 -17.59
CA ILE A 120 -0.56 -24.18 -16.40
C ILE A 120 -1.31 -23.09 -15.67
N LYS A 121 -2.58 -23.32 -15.36
CA LYS A 121 -3.35 -22.50 -14.45
C LYS A 121 -2.93 -22.82 -13.01
N LEU A 122 -2.49 -21.79 -12.28
CA LEU A 122 -2.08 -21.91 -10.89
C LEU A 122 -3.26 -21.64 -9.95
N PRO A 123 -3.33 -22.28 -8.78
CA PRO A 123 -4.30 -21.94 -7.74
C PRO A 123 -4.13 -20.50 -7.28
N SER A 124 -5.22 -19.78 -7.00
CA SER A 124 -5.16 -18.41 -6.50
C SER A 124 -4.43 -18.28 -5.15
N SER A 125 -4.42 -19.35 -4.35
CA SER A 125 -3.65 -19.42 -3.10
C SER A 125 -2.13 -19.24 -3.29
N MET A 126 -1.61 -19.46 -4.50
CA MET A 126 -0.20 -19.19 -4.80
C MET A 126 0.15 -17.71 -4.80
N LEU A 127 -0.82 -16.79 -4.95
CA LEU A 127 -0.56 -15.34 -4.89
C LEU A 127 0.12 -14.93 -3.58
N ALA A 128 -0.20 -15.58 -2.47
CA ALA A 128 0.41 -15.33 -1.16
C ALA A 128 1.72 -16.11 -0.90
N GLN A 129 2.18 -16.91 -1.86
CA GLN A 129 3.42 -17.67 -1.71
C GLN A 129 4.63 -16.87 -2.21
N GLY A 130 5.81 -17.15 -1.63
CA GLY A 130 7.07 -16.55 -2.07
C GLY A 130 7.36 -16.86 -3.54
N TRP A 131 7.62 -15.82 -4.31
CA TRP A 131 7.89 -15.93 -5.74
C TRP A 131 9.35 -16.35 -5.99
N MET A 132 9.53 -17.47 -6.67
CA MET A 132 10.84 -17.98 -7.10
C MET A 132 11.90 -18.07 -5.97
N GLY A 133 11.48 -18.33 -4.73
CA GLY A 133 12.37 -18.44 -3.56
C GLY A 133 12.86 -17.10 -3.02
N THR A 134 12.20 -16.02 -3.35
CA THR A 134 12.41 -14.68 -2.79
C THR A 134 11.44 -14.42 -1.62
N ASP A 135 11.61 -13.28 -0.91
CA ASP A 135 10.67 -12.82 0.12
C ASP A 135 9.50 -12.01 -0.47
N ALA A 136 9.55 -11.69 -1.77
CA ALA A 136 8.43 -11.14 -2.49
C ALA A 136 7.43 -12.25 -2.82
N GLN A 137 6.14 -11.99 -2.64
CA GLN A 137 5.06 -12.90 -3.01
C GLN A 137 4.69 -12.71 -4.49
N PHE A 138 4.00 -13.70 -5.09
CA PHE A 138 3.46 -13.56 -6.45
C PHE A 138 2.60 -12.30 -6.60
N ASP A 139 1.83 -11.95 -5.57
CA ASP A 139 0.99 -10.77 -5.54
C ASP A 139 1.81 -9.47 -5.64
N ASN A 140 2.95 -9.41 -4.96
CA ASN A 140 3.83 -8.25 -5.05
C ASN A 140 4.41 -8.02 -6.46
N ILE A 141 4.57 -9.10 -7.24
CA ILE A 141 5.16 -9.06 -8.58
C ILE A 141 4.09 -8.85 -9.66
N LEU A 142 2.92 -9.47 -9.51
CA LEU A 142 1.85 -9.48 -10.52
C LEU A 142 0.74 -8.45 -10.25
N GLY A 143 0.91 -7.61 -9.25
CA GLY A 143 -0.06 -6.60 -8.83
C GLY A 143 -0.93 -7.07 -7.67
N ALA A 144 -0.71 -6.44 -6.53
CA ALA A 144 -1.43 -6.69 -5.28
C ALA A 144 -2.88 -6.20 -5.34
N ALA A 145 -3.69 -6.68 -4.39
CA ALA A 145 -5.00 -6.11 -4.12
C ALA A 145 -4.86 -4.62 -3.77
N SER A 146 -5.85 -3.81 -4.17
CA SER A 146 -5.84 -2.38 -3.89
C SER A 146 -6.20 -2.15 -2.43
N LEU A 147 -5.32 -1.50 -1.68
CA LEU A 147 -5.57 -1.16 -0.29
C LEU A 147 -6.84 -0.31 -0.15
N SER A 148 -7.08 0.62 -1.08
CA SER A 148 -8.23 1.52 -1.02
C SER A 148 -9.56 0.90 -1.50
N LYS A 149 -9.53 -0.19 -2.28
CA LYS A 149 -10.75 -0.78 -2.89
C LYS A 149 -11.16 -2.11 -2.27
N ASP A 150 -10.17 -2.92 -1.88
CA ASP A 150 -10.39 -4.32 -1.52
C ASP A 150 -10.35 -4.54 0.00
N PHE A 151 -10.27 -3.45 0.80
CA PHE A 151 -10.13 -3.50 2.26
C PHE A 151 -11.07 -2.50 2.95
N ASN A 152 -11.47 -2.82 4.17
CA ASN A 152 -11.98 -1.87 5.17
C ASN A 152 -10.80 -1.18 5.84
N HIS A 153 -10.96 0.08 6.23
CA HIS A 153 -9.89 0.94 6.73
C HIS A 153 -10.17 1.43 8.13
N GLU A 154 -9.16 1.40 8.98
CA GLU A 154 -9.20 1.98 10.32
C GLU A 154 -7.97 2.87 10.51
N LEU A 155 -8.19 4.18 10.72
CA LEU A 155 -7.11 5.11 11.05
C LEU A 155 -6.69 4.89 12.51
N LYS A 156 -5.41 4.66 12.72
CA LYS A 156 -4.78 4.50 14.04
C LYS A 156 -4.00 5.75 14.42
N LEU A 157 -3.49 5.78 15.65
CA LEU A 157 -2.61 6.86 16.07
C LEU A 157 -1.38 6.93 15.16
N PRO A 158 -0.93 8.14 14.78
CA PRO A 158 0.25 8.32 13.95
C PRO A 158 1.49 7.70 14.61
N VAL A 159 2.40 7.23 13.77
CA VAL A 159 3.69 6.67 14.20
C VAL A 159 4.81 7.20 13.30
N ASP A 160 6.03 7.17 13.80
CA ASP A 160 7.20 7.49 12.99
C ASP A 160 7.78 6.22 12.38
N VAL A 161 8.02 6.27 11.06
CA VAL A 161 8.70 5.22 10.30
C VAL A 161 9.94 5.84 9.65
N ASN A 162 11.12 5.31 9.94
CA ASN A 162 12.41 5.83 9.45
C ASN A 162 12.60 7.35 9.74
N ASN A 163 12.20 7.83 10.92
CA ASN A 163 12.21 9.24 11.36
C ASN A 163 11.26 10.16 10.58
N GLU A 164 10.28 9.62 9.88
CA GLU A 164 9.24 10.37 9.18
C GLU A 164 7.88 10.10 9.79
N SER A 165 7.09 11.15 10.08
CA SER A 165 5.75 11.01 10.63
C SER A 165 4.78 10.44 9.60
N CYS A 166 4.13 9.33 9.94
CA CYS A 166 3.23 8.62 9.07
C CYS A 166 1.80 8.55 9.62
N HIS A 167 0.83 8.58 8.71
CA HIS A 167 -0.50 8.04 9.00
C HIS A 167 -0.39 6.53 9.11
N PHE A 168 -0.94 5.98 10.17
CA PHE A 168 -1.05 4.54 10.36
C PHE A 168 -2.48 4.10 10.06
N ILE A 169 -2.65 3.29 9.00
CA ILE A 169 -3.96 2.80 8.56
C ILE A 169 -3.94 1.28 8.57
N ARG A 170 -4.83 0.67 9.34
CA ARG A 170 -5.09 -0.77 9.30
C ARG A 170 -6.09 -1.08 8.20
N CYS A 171 -5.70 -1.99 7.30
CA CYS A 171 -6.48 -2.44 6.17
C CYS A 171 -6.90 -3.90 6.39
N VAL A 172 -8.20 -4.14 6.61
CA VAL A 172 -8.77 -5.47 6.82
C VAL A 172 -9.46 -5.91 5.52
N PRO A 173 -9.12 -7.09 4.94
CA PRO A 173 -9.67 -7.52 3.66
C PRO A 173 -11.21 -7.59 3.70
N LEU A 174 -11.86 -7.18 2.61
CA LEU A 174 -13.28 -7.44 2.39
C LEU A 174 -13.51 -8.95 2.20
N PRO A 175 -14.71 -9.48 2.52
CA PRO A 175 -14.99 -10.92 2.43
C PRO A 175 -14.71 -11.54 1.07
N GLU A 176 -14.90 -10.78 -0.02
CA GLU A 176 -14.66 -11.20 -1.39
C GLU A 176 -13.20 -11.11 -1.83
N THR A 177 -12.33 -10.47 -1.05
CA THR A 177 -10.92 -10.30 -1.37
C THR A 177 -10.17 -11.61 -1.18
N ALA A 178 -9.62 -12.15 -2.26
CA ALA A 178 -8.94 -13.43 -2.26
C ALA A 178 -7.50 -13.32 -1.75
N VAL A 179 -7.32 -13.03 -0.46
CA VAL A 179 -6.02 -12.92 0.21
C VAL A 179 -5.92 -13.90 1.39
N ALA A 180 -4.70 -14.31 1.72
CA ALA A 180 -4.46 -15.28 2.80
C ALA A 180 -4.08 -14.63 4.14
N HIS A 181 -3.83 -13.32 4.17
CA HIS A 181 -3.46 -12.57 5.36
C HIS A 181 -4.71 -12.08 6.12
N ASP A 182 -4.52 -11.69 7.38
CA ASP A 182 -5.56 -11.15 8.24
C ASP A 182 -5.77 -9.67 7.98
N HIS A 183 -4.70 -8.89 8.04
CA HIS A 183 -4.72 -7.46 7.76
C HIS A 183 -3.35 -6.98 7.24
N ILE A 184 -3.36 -5.78 6.70
CA ILE A 184 -2.17 -5.02 6.33
C ILE A 184 -2.18 -3.73 7.12
N ASP A 185 -1.09 -3.43 7.81
CA ASP A 185 -0.83 -2.14 8.40
C ASP A 185 -0.05 -1.28 7.39
N ALA A 186 -0.65 -0.18 6.95
CA ALA A 186 -0.09 0.73 5.97
C ALA A 186 0.39 2.02 6.65
N PHE A 187 1.62 2.40 6.36
CA PHE A 187 2.26 3.61 6.89
C PHE A 187 2.49 4.59 5.73
N ILE A 188 1.73 5.70 5.76
CA ILE A 188 1.73 6.70 4.69
C ILE A 188 2.40 7.96 5.21
N ASN A 189 3.48 8.39 4.57
CA ASN A 189 4.20 9.60 4.93
C ASN A 189 3.28 10.83 4.84
N LYS A 190 3.22 11.62 5.92
CA LYS A 190 2.32 12.79 6.00
C LYS A 190 2.75 13.96 5.14
N GLN A 191 4.04 14.09 4.82
CA GLN A 191 4.57 15.21 4.07
C GLN A 191 4.33 15.07 2.56
N ASN A 192 4.63 13.87 2.03
CA ASN A 192 4.61 13.62 0.58
C ASN A 192 3.48 12.67 0.12
N GLY A 193 2.73 12.07 1.06
CA GLY A 193 1.61 11.18 0.78
C GLY A 193 1.99 9.83 0.19
N THR A 194 3.28 9.43 0.24
CA THR A 194 3.74 8.14 -0.27
C THR A 194 3.64 7.04 0.78
N ILE A 195 3.57 5.79 0.33
CA ILE A 195 3.66 4.63 1.22
C ILE A 195 5.12 4.51 1.69
N SER A 196 5.38 4.56 2.99
CA SER A 196 6.71 4.31 3.57
C SER A 196 6.93 2.83 3.85
N ARG A 197 5.89 2.16 4.37
CA ARG A 197 5.95 0.74 4.75
C ARG A 197 4.58 0.09 4.67
N LEU A 198 4.57 -1.21 4.35
CA LEU A 198 3.44 -2.11 4.58
C LEU A 198 3.89 -3.27 5.46
N GLU A 199 3.07 -3.64 6.43
CA GLU A 199 3.27 -4.81 7.29
C GLU A 199 2.09 -5.75 7.15
N VAL A 200 2.36 -6.99 6.75
CA VAL A 200 1.34 -8.01 6.47
C VAL A 200 1.28 -8.99 7.62
N TYR A 201 0.09 -9.20 8.17
CA TYR A 201 -0.15 -10.05 9.33
C TYR A 201 -1.02 -11.24 8.98
N ASN A 202 -0.71 -12.41 9.56
CA ASN A 202 -1.54 -13.60 9.42
C ASN A 202 -2.67 -13.64 10.48
N LYS A 203 -3.61 -14.57 10.32
CA LYS A 203 -4.75 -14.78 11.24
C LYS A 203 -4.37 -15.09 12.70
N LYS A 204 -3.09 -15.36 12.99
CA LYS A 204 -2.56 -15.55 14.34
C LYS A 204 -1.95 -14.26 14.91
N GLY A 205 -2.11 -13.13 14.22
CA GLY A 205 -1.51 -11.84 14.60
C GLY A 205 0.00 -11.77 14.42
N ALA A 206 0.61 -12.72 13.70
CA ALA A 206 2.05 -12.69 13.47
C ALA A 206 2.36 -11.91 12.17
N LEU A 207 3.35 -11.02 12.24
CA LEU A 207 3.93 -10.35 11.08
C LEU A 207 4.58 -11.42 10.19
N ILE A 208 4.14 -11.52 8.93
CA ILE A 208 4.65 -12.49 7.95
C ILE A 208 5.48 -11.86 6.85
N GLN A 209 5.26 -10.58 6.54
CA GLN A 209 6.05 -9.84 5.56
C GLN A 209 6.05 -8.34 5.93
N GLN A 210 7.20 -7.70 5.74
CA GLN A 210 7.35 -6.25 5.75
C GLN A 210 7.84 -5.81 4.37
N ILE A 211 7.28 -4.72 3.86
CA ILE A 211 7.64 -4.10 2.59
C ILE A 211 8.00 -2.65 2.87
N ASP A 212 9.28 -2.31 2.79
CA ASP A 212 9.77 -0.94 2.91
C ASP A 212 9.90 -0.32 1.51
N PHE A 213 9.35 0.86 1.32
CA PHE A 213 9.44 1.64 0.09
C PHE A 213 10.63 2.60 0.25
N LEU A 214 11.77 2.24 -0.35
CA LEU A 214 13.06 2.89 -0.09
C LEU A 214 13.27 4.14 -0.93
N GLU A 215 12.81 4.14 -2.18
CA GLU A 215 13.04 5.24 -3.11
C GLU A 215 11.83 5.47 -4.02
N TYR A 216 11.47 6.74 -4.19
CA TYR A 216 10.48 7.21 -5.15
C TYR A 216 11.13 8.11 -6.19
N LYS A 217 10.74 7.97 -7.47
CA LYS A 217 11.14 8.87 -8.56
C LYS A 217 9.93 9.40 -9.30
N ILE A 218 10.05 10.62 -9.81
CA ILE A 218 9.05 11.17 -10.73
C ILE A 218 9.47 10.79 -12.15
N ILE A 219 8.65 9.96 -12.82
CA ILE A 219 8.86 9.52 -14.20
C ILE A 219 7.60 9.89 -14.99
N ASP A 220 7.73 10.66 -16.04
CA ASP A 220 6.61 11.19 -16.85
C ASP A 220 5.54 11.90 -16.01
N GLY A 221 5.95 12.67 -14.98
CA GLY A 221 5.06 13.38 -14.07
C GLY A 221 4.35 12.50 -13.05
N ILE A 222 4.74 11.22 -12.91
CA ILE A 222 4.17 10.25 -11.98
C ILE A 222 5.22 9.87 -10.94
N GLN A 223 4.85 9.99 -9.66
CA GLN A 223 5.69 9.56 -8.55
C GLN A 223 5.58 8.04 -8.38
N LEU A 224 6.64 7.31 -8.70
CA LEU A 224 6.68 5.85 -8.67
C LEU A 224 7.66 5.34 -7.62
N PRO A 225 7.32 4.31 -6.85
CA PRO A 225 8.29 3.59 -6.04
C PRO A 225 9.24 2.82 -6.98
N VAL A 226 10.54 3.13 -6.91
CA VAL A 226 11.54 2.51 -7.79
C VAL A 226 12.47 1.55 -7.05
N SER A 227 12.46 1.57 -5.73
CA SER A 227 13.18 0.59 -4.89
C SER A 227 12.33 0.18 -3.70
N LEU A 228 12.11 -1.14 -3.56
CA LEU A 228 11.36 -1.75 -2.47
C LEU A 228 12.19 -2.86 -1.83
N LYS A 229 12.08 -3.00 -0.52
CA LYS A 229 12.71 -4.08 0.24
C LYS A 229 11.65 -4.94 0.89
N PHE A 230 11.69 -6.23 0.60
CA PHE A 230 10.85 -7.24 1.22
C PHE A 230 11.64 -7.97 2.30
N SER A 231 11.08 -8.10 3.48
CA SER A 231 11.66 -8.82 4.60
C SER A 231 10.63 -9.80 5.16
N ALA A 232 11.01 -11.06 5.33
CA ALA A 232 10.24 -11.99 6.14
C ALA A 232 10.57 -11.76 7.62
N LYS A 233 9.69 -12.19 8.54
CA LYS A 233 9.82 -11.99 10.01
C LYS A 233 11.19 -12.40 10.61
N LYS A 234 11.96 -13.27 9.97
CA LYS A 234 13.22 -13.82 10.50
C LYS A 234 14.48 -13.15 9.93
N GLY A 235 14.53 -11.84 9.91
CA GLY A 235 15.64 -10.92 10.11
C GLY A 235 16.95 -11.02 9.32
N THR A 236 17.29 -12.15 8.70
CA THR A 236 18.58 -12.34 8.00
C THR A 236 18.46 -12.47 6.50
N GLN A 237 17.25 -12.42 5.97
CA GLN A 237 16.96 -12.60 4.54
C GLN A 237 16.24 -11.37 4.03
N ASN A 238 16.74 -10.80 2.96
CA ASN A 238 16.15 -9.64 2.32
C ASN A 238 16.02 -9.89 0.83
N THR A 239 14.96 -9.35 0.26
CA THR A 239 14.80 -9.27 -1.19
C THR A 239 14.59 -7.81 -1.55
N GLU A 240 15.40 -7.28 -2.44
CA GLU A 240 15.26 -5.93 -2.98
C GLU A 240 14.71 -6.02 -4.41
N LEU A 241 13.71 -5.20 -4.71
CA LEU A 241 13.17 -5.00 -6.04
C LEU A 241 13.52 -3.60 -6.50
N LYS A 242 14.13 -3.49 -7.70
CA LYS A 242 14.47 -2.23 -8.35
C LYS A 242 13.79 -2.13 -9.70
N ILE A 243 13.07 -1.05 -9.95
CA ILE A 243 12.56 -0.71 -11.27
C ILE A 243 13.71 -0.04 -12.05
N LEU A 244 14.24 -0.72 -13.06
CA LEU A 244 15.32 -0.23 -13.90
C LEU A 244 14.83 0.74 -14.97
N SER A 245 13.65 0.45 -15.54
CA SER A 245 12.97 1.34 -16.50
C SER A 245 11.46 1.21 -16.34
N TRP A 246 10.75 2.30 -16.62
CA TRP A 246 9.29 2.34 -16.61
C TRP A 246 8.81 3.26 -17.74
N LYS A 247 7.75 2.83 -18.46
CA LYS A 247 7.17 3.59 -19.57
C LYS A 247 5.66 3.43 -19.59
N LYS A 248 4.93 4.53 -19.81
CA LYS A 248 3.49 4.45 -20.12
C LYS A 248 3.27 3.66 -21.40
N LYS A 249 2.21 2.84 -21.41
CA LYS A 249 1.79 2.05 -22.58
C LYS A 249 0.29 2.27 -22.84
N PRO A 250 -0.15 3.47 -23.27
CA PRO A 250 -1.57 3.80 -23.42
C PRO A 250 -2.31 2.90 -24.42
N GLY A 251 -1.59 2.26 -25.35
CA GLY A 251 -2.14 1.28 -26.28
C GLY A 251 -2.31 -0.14 -25.71
N LEU A 252 -1.86 -0.40 -24.46
CA LEU A 252 -2.03 -1.70 -23.82
C LEU A 252 -3.51 -1.90 -23.46
N LYS A 253 -4.11 -2.97 -23.98
CA LYS A 253 -5.53 -3.31 -23.76
C LYS A 253 -5.64 -4.70 -23.16
N GLN A 254 -6.80 -5.01 -22.59
CA GLN A 254 -7.09 -6.32 -22.00
C GLN A 254 -6.84 -7.47 -22.97
N ALA A 255 -7.09 -7.28 -24.26
CA ALA A 255 -6.84 -8.26 -25.32
C ALA A 255 -5.36 -8.71 -25.45
N PHE A 256 -4.42 -7.96 -24.85
CA PHE A 256 -3.01 -8.36 -24.79
C PHE A 256 -2.77 -9.54 -23.82
N PHE A 257 -3.59 -9.67 -22.78
CA PHE A 257 -3.37 -10.63 -21.68
C PHE A 257 -4.00 -11.98 -22.03
N THR A 258 -3.34 -12.72 -22.92
CA THR A 258 -3.80 -14.01 -23.46
C THR A 258 -2.71 -15.08 -23.37
N GLU A 259 -3.11 -16.34 -23.49
CA GLU A 259 -2.19 -17.49 -23.56
C GLU A 259 -1.25 -17.39 -24.77
N SER A 260 -1.76 -16.89 -25.92
CA SER A 260 -0.94 -16.65 -27.10
C SER A 260 0.15 -15.62 -26.83
N THR A 261 -0.17 -14.53 -26.12
CA THR A 261 0.83 -13.53 -25.73
C THR A 261 1.89 -14.14 -24.80
N MET A 262 1.49 -14.99 -23.85
CA MET A 262 2.46 -15.68 -22.99
C MET A 262 3.49 -16.50 -23.79
N LYS A 263 3.04 -17.23 -24.81
CA LYS A 263 3.91 -18.02 -25.71
C LYS A 263 4.81 -17.13 -26.56
N ASN A 264 4.28 -16.01 -27.07
CA ASN A 264 5.03 -15.09 -27.93
C ASN A 264 6.07 -14.25 -27.17
N LEU A 265 5.92 -14.08 -25.86
CA LEU A 265 6.89 -13.40 -25.00
C LEU A 265 8.00 -14.35 -24.52
N GLY A 266 7.73 -15.64 -24.50
CA GLY A 266 8.75 -16.66 -24.36
C GLY A 266 9.71 -16.64 -25.56
N PRO A 267 10.90 -17.23 -25.44
CA PRO A 267 11.86 -17.30 -26.54
C PRO A 267 11.38 -18.16 -27.69
#